data_8377d2de524d6f779af7bdbd385e3edf
#
_entry.id   8377d2de524d6f779af7bdbd385e3edf
#
_cell.length_a   1.000
_cell.length_b   1.000
_cell.length_c   1.000
_cell.angle_alpha   90.00
_cell.angle_beta   90.00
_cell.angle_gamma   90.00
#
_symmetry.space_group_name_H-M   'P 1'
#
loop_
_entity.id
_entity.type
_entity.pdbx_description
1 polymer ?
#
loop_
_entity_poly.entity_id
_entity_poly.type
_entity_poly.pdbx_seq_one_letter_code
_entity_poly.pdbx_strand_id
1 'polypeptide(L)'
;LSTKDTKNLITPNLPISPSDSINLLSKIIDEEDKKLSIIGSSLGGFYAAYLGNKYGIKSVLINPVVPGHLESMKEIIGEHSNYKSNEKYRFTESHYRELLDLKINDLKHPMNHFCLVQLGDEVLDQKLTINYFKNSLILIEKDGNHQYSEFERYLNLIYDFMTI
;
A
#
# COMPACT_ATOMS: atom_id res chain seq x y z
N LEU A 1 7.25 -9.38 15.00
CA LEU A 1 6.35 -10.54 14.91
C LEU A 1 7.09 -11.76 15.42
N SER A 2 6.58 -12.42 16.47
CA SER A 2 7.17 -13.68 16.92
C SER A 2 6.96 -14.76 15.84
N THR A 3 7.83 -15.76 15.78
CA THR A 3 7.73 -16.88 14.83
C THR A 3 6.40 -17.68 14.93
N LYS A 4 5.56 -17.40 15.93
CA LYS A 4 4.24 -17.99 16.09
C LYS A 4 3.15 -17.36 15.22
N ASP A 5 3.33 -16.10 14.81
CA ASP A 5 2.28 -15.34 14.08
C ASP A 5 2.37 -15.45 12.56
N THR A 6 3.44 -16.03 12.02
CA THR A 6 3.62 -16.16 10.57
C THR A 6 2.68 -17.17 9.90
N LYS A 7 1.98 -18.03 10.66
CA LYS A 7 1.01 -18.99 10.11
C LYS A 7 -0.22 -18.32 9.47
N ASN A 8 -0.48 -17.06 9.82
CA ASN A 8 -1.64 -16.32 9.32
C ASN A 8 -1.21 -15.19 8.36
N LEU A 9 0.04 -15.19 7.88
CA LEU A 9 0.53 -14.16 6.95
C LEU A 9 0.45 -14.68 5.51
N ILE A 10 -0.32 -13.99 4.69
CA ILE A 10 -0.44 -14.25 3.26
C ILE A 10 0.38 -13.19 2.50
N THR A 11 1.37 -13.61 1.75
CA THR A 11 2.26 -12.73 0.95
C THR A 11 2.23 -13.14 -0.52
N PRO A 12 1.18 -12.78 -1.28
CA PRO A 12 1.08 -13.20 -2.67
C PRO A 12 2.09 -12.47 -3.56
N ASN A 13 2.58 -13.16 -4.60
CA ASN A 13 3.27 -12.51 -5.69
C ASN A 13 2.24 -11.78 -6.56
N LEU A 14 2.32 -10.45 -6.59
CA LEU A 14 1.39 -9.65 -7.36
C LEU A 14 1.77 -9.62 -8.84
N PRO A 15 0.80 -9.76 -9.77
CA PRO A 15 1.00 -9.49 -11.18
C PRO A 15 1.45 -8.05 -11.44
N ILE A 16 2.03 -7.81 -12.64
CA ILE A 16 2.45 -6.47 -13.06
C ILE A 16 1.21 -5.58 -13.34
N SER A 17 0.14 -6.17 -13.89
CA SER A 17 -1.13 -5.48 -14.11
C SER A 17 -1.77 -5.09 -12.78
N PRO A 18 -2.06 -3.80 -12.56
CA PRO A 18 -2.80 -3.34 -11.38
C PRO A 18 -4.16 -4.01 -11.22
N SER A 19 -4.90 -4.17 -12.31
CA SER A 19 -6.22 -4.84 -12.31
C SER A 19 -6.12 -6.29 -11.88
N ASP A 20 -5.15 -7.04 -12.39
CA ASP A 20 -4.94 -8.44 -12.00
C ASP A 20 -4.49 -8.55 -10.54
N SER A 21 -3.65 -7.62 -10.08
CA SER A 21 -3.25 -7.54 -8.67
C SER A 21 -4.43 -7.32 -7.75
N ILE A 22 -5.32 -6.39 -8.09
CA ILE A 22 -6.54 -6.13 -7.33
C ILE A 22 -7.50 -7.32 -7.38
N ASN A 23 -7.65 -7.99 -8.52
CA ASN A 23 -8.48 -9.20 -8.65
C ASN A 23 -7.96 -10.33 -7.76
N LEU A 24 -6.65 -10.58 -7.77
CA LEU A 24 -6.01 -11.59 -6.91
C LEU A 24 -6.23 -11.28 -5.43
N LEU A 25 -5.96 -10.05 -5.02
CA LEU A 25 -6.12 -9.62 -3.62
C LEU A 25 -7.58 -9.63 -3.18
N SER A 26 -8.50 -9.22 -4.05
CA SER A 26 -9.95 -9.30 -3.80
C SER A 26 -10.41 -10.73 -3.55
N LYS A 27 -9.92 -11.68 -4.36
CA LYS A 27 -10.22 -13.11 -4.20
C LYS A 27 -9.75 -13.62 -2.82
N ILE A 28 -8.52 -13.28 -2.41
CA ILE A 28 -8.00 -13.65 -1.08
C ILE A 28 -8.88 -13.08 0.03
N ILE A 29 -9.28 -11.81 -0.08
CA ILE A 29 -10.15 -11.15 0.92
C ILE A 29 -11.51 -11.86 1.03
N ASP A 30 -12.08 -12.25 -0.10
CA ASP A 30 -13.38 -12.94 -0.12
C ASP A 30 -13.29 -14.37 0.42
N GLU A 31 -12.18 -15.08 0.15
CA GLU A 31 -11.91 -16.43 0.69
C GLU A 31 -11.73 -16.42 2.21
N GLU A 32 -11.22 -15.33 2.79
CA GLU A 32 -11.04 -15.14 4.24
C GLU A 32 -12.27 -14.47 4.92
N ASP A 33 -13.43 -14.45 4.29
CA ASP A 33 -14.65 -13.80 4.79
C ASP A 33 -14.43 -12.35 5.26
N LYS A 34 -13.49 -11.64 4.66
CA LYS A 34 -13.07 -10.26 5.04
C LYS A 34 -12.54 -10.13 6.48
N LYS A 35 -12.12 -11.23 7.09
CA LYS A 35 -11.58 -11.28 8.46
C LYS A 35 -10.05 -11.09 8.49
N LEU A 36 -9.53 -10.25 7.62
CA LEU A 36 -8.10 -9.94 7.54
C LEU A 36 -7.87 -8.43 7.56
N SER A 37 -6.62 -8.07 7.80
CA SER A 37 -6.12 -6.71 7.59
C SER A 37 -5.05 -6.73 6.52
N ILE A 38 -4.85 -5.62 5.81
CA ILE A 38 -3.88 -5.52 4.72
C ILE A 38 -2.74 -4.61 5.15
N ILE A 39 -1.50 -4.99 4.81
CA ILE A 39 -0.33 -4.12 4.93
C ILE A 39 0.25 -3.93 3.54
N GLY A 40 0.54 -2.70 3.16
CA GLY A 40 1.16 -2.38 1.88
C GLY A 40 2.12 -1.20 1.96
N SER A 41 3.23 -1.29 1.22
CA SER A 41 4.22 -0.23 1.09
C SER A 41 4.23 0.33 -0.33
N SER A 42 4.48 1.63 -0.48
CA SER A 42 4.58 2.29 -1.78
C SER A 42 3.33 2.03 -2.66
N LEU A 43 3.48 1.45 -3.86
CA LEU A 43 2.36 1.04 -4.72
C LEU A 43 1.47 -0.02 -4.05
N GLY A 44 2.06 -0.93 -3.26
CA GLY A 44 1.29 -1.87 -2.44
C GLY A 44 0.41 -1.16 -1.39
N GLY A 45 0.85 -0.02 -0.88
CA GLY A 45 0.07 0.86 -0.02
C GLY A 45 -1.14 1.47 -0.74
N PHE A 46 -1.00 1.83 -2.02
CA PHE A 46 -2.10 2.27 -2.86
C PHE A 46 -3.18 1.19 -3.03
N TYR A 47 -2.76 -0.06 -3.31
CA TYR A 47 -3.67 -1.20 -3.40
C TYR A 47 -4.34 -1.51 -2.06
N ALA A 48 -3.58 -1.46 -0.96
CA ALA A 48 -4.11 -1.68 0.39
C ALA A 48 -5.16 -0.61 0.78
N ALA A 49 -4.92 0.65 0.43
CA ALA A 49 -5.88 1.73 0.64
C ALA A 49 -7.16 1.53 -0.19
N TYR A 50 -7.02 1.16 -1.47
CA TYR A 50 -8.15 0.85 -2.34
C TYR A 50 -9.01 -0.28 -1.77
N LEU A 51 -8.39 -1.39 -1.41
CA LEU A 51 -9.09 -2.57 -0.89
C LEU A 51 -9.67 -2.33 0.51
N GLY A 52 -8.94 -1.65 1.39
CA GLY A 52 -9.42 -1.25 2.70
C GLY A 52 -10.67 -0.38 2.60
N ASN A 53 -10.68 0.57 1.67
CA ASN A 53 -11.84 1.42 1.41
C ASN A 53 -13.01 0.67 0.74
N LYS A 54 -12.72 -0.27 -0.18
CA LYS A 54 -13.72 -1.07 -0.90
C LYS A 54 -14.44 -2.07 0.03
N TYR A 55 -13.68 -2.76 0.88
CA TYR A 55 -14.19 -3.84 1.73
C TYR A 55 -14.51 -3.41 3.17
N GLY A 56 -14.10 -2.19 3.55
CA GLY A 56 -14.25 -1.69 4.93
C GLY A 56 -13.35 -2.40 5.94
N ILE A 57 -12.24 -3.00 5.48
CA ILE A 57 -11.25 -3.69 6.31
C ILE A 57 -10.09 -2.77 6.69
N LYS A 58 -9.37 -3.11 7.75
CA LYS A 58 -8.21 -2.34 8.21
C LYS A 58 -7.03 -2.45 7.25
N SER A 59 -6.36 -1.34 7.03
CA SER A 59 -5.15 -1.28 6.22
C SER A 59 -4.04 -0.47 6.88
N VAL A 60 -2.83 -1.00 6.84
CA VAL A 60 -1.60 -0.32 7.24
C VAL A 60 -0.82 0.06 5.98
N LEU A 61 -0.49 1.33 5.87
CA LEU A 61 0.02 1.95 4.66
C LEU A 61 1.39 2.57 4.95
N ILE A 62 2.42 2.09 4.30
CA ILE A 62 3.81 2.46 4.58
C ILE A 62 4.34 3.28 3.40
N ASN A 63 4.62 4.57 3.60
CA ASN A 63 4.99 5.50 2.55
C ASN A 63 4.17 5.25 1.27
N PRO A 64 2.82 5.29 1.34
CA PRO A 64 1.98 4.82 0.25
C PRO A 64 1.96 5.80 -0.92
N VAL A 65 1.86 5.27 -2.13
CA VAL A 65 1.36 6.03 -3.27
C VAL A 65 -0.08 6.45 -2.99
N VAL A 66 -0.42 7.69 -3.32
CA VAL A 66 -1.78 8.24 -3.24
C VAL A 66 -2.20 8.80 -4.61
N PRO A 67 -3.49 9.09 -4.82
CA PRO A 67 -3.98 9.63 -6.09
C PRO A 67 -3.18 10.84 -6.62
N GLY A 68 -2.65 11.69 -5.75
CA GLY A 68 -1.83 12.83 -6.12
C GLY A 68 -0.48 12.48 -6.77
N HIS A 69 0.04 11.27 -6.55
CA HIS A 69 1.29 10.80 -7.16
C HIS A 69 1.10 10.18 -8.54
N LEU A 70 -0.14 9.84 -8.94
CA LEU A 70 -0.37 9.04 -10.15
C LEU A 70 0.11 9.75 -11.44
N GLU A 71 0.08 11.08 -11.47
CA GLU A 71 0.55 11.82 -12.65
C GLU A 71 2.05 11.60 -12.91
N SER A 72 2.88 11.66 -11.86
CA SER A 72 4.32 11.38 -11.98
C SER A 72 4.61 9.91 -12.30
N MET A 73 3.73 8.99 -11.95
CA MET A 73 3.89 7.57 -12.28
C MET A 73 3.80 7.27 -13.78
N LYS A 74 3.37 8.21 -14.61
CA LYS A 74 3.45 8.08 -16.06
C LYS A 74 4.90 7.96 -16.54
N GLU A 75 5.84 8.53 -15.82
CA GLU A 75 7.28 8.50 -16.15
C GLU A 75 7.89 7.10 -15.97
N ILE A 76 7.26 6.22 -15.20
CA ILE A 76 7.72 4.84 -15.03
C ILE A 76 7.23 3.87 -16.10
N ILE A 77 6.53 4.36 -17.14
CA ILE A 77 6.16 3.51 -18.28
C ILE A 77 7.43 3.10 -19.01
N GLY A 78 7.70 1.79 -19.06
CA GLY A 78 8.93 1.29 -19.68
C GLY A 78 9.35 -0.08 -19.17
N GLU A 79 10.60 -0.45 -19.43
CA GLU A 79 11.20 -1.68 -18.96
C GLU A 79 11.82 -1.49 -17.57
N HIS A 80 11.57 -2.42 -16.70
CA HIS A 80 12.08 -2.48 -15.33
C HIS A 80 12.63 -3.85 -15.02
N SER A 81 13.39 -3.94 -13.93
CA SER A 81 13.87 -5.21 -13.39
C SER A 81 13.40 -5.36 -11.95
N ASN A 82 12.92 -6.55 -11.61
CA ASN A 82 12.62 -6.91 -10.24
C ASN A 82 13.93 -7.08 -9.47
N TYR A 83 14.13 -6.30 -8.41
CA TYR A 83 15.40 -6.34 -7.66
C TYR A 83 15.61 -7.61 -6.82
N LYS A 84 14.59 -8.48 -6.70
CA LYS A 84 14.74 -9.77 -6.02
C LYS A 84 15.08 -10.90 -6.99
N SER A 85 14.36 -10.94 -8.14
CA SER A 85 14.51 -12.02 -9.12
C SER A 85 15.38 -11.65 -10.32
N ASN A 86 15.73 -10.36 -10.51
CA ASN A 86 16.34 -9.80 -11.73
C ASN A 86 15.51 -10.02 -13.01
N GLU A 87 14.29 -10.51 -12.89
CA GLU A 87 13.40 -10.68 -14.03
C GLU A 87 12.99 -9.32 -14.60
N LYS A 88 13.09 -9.20 -15.91
CA LYS A 88 12.64 -8.00 -16.62
C LYS A 88 11.13 -8.02 -16.79
N TYR A 89 10.52 -6.90 -16.57
CA TYR A 89 9.10 -6.68 -16.84
C TYR A 89 8.88 -5.32 -17.49
N ARG A 90 7.76 -5.15 -18.14
CA ARG A 90 7.39 -3.90 -18.77
C ARG A 90 6.11 -3.34 -18.16
N PHE A 91 6.21 -2.14 -17.57
CA PHE A 91 5.05 -1.36 -17.17
C PHE A 91 4.55 -0.58 -18.39
N THR A 92 3.30 -0.77 -18.77
CA THR A 92 2.74 -0.27 -20.02
C THR A 92 1.78 0.90 -19.79
N GLU A 93 1.42 1.61 -20.86
CA GLU A 93 0.34 2.61 -20.85
C GLU A 93 -1.00 2.02 -20.36
N SER A 94 -1.28 0.75 -20.71
CA SER A 94 -2.47 0.05 -20.19
C SER A 94 -2.43 -0.09 -18.68
N HIS A 95 -1.30 -0.52 -18.12
CA HIS A 95 -1.12 -0.65 -16.67
C HIS A 95 -1.26 0.71 -15.97
N TYR A 96 -0.76 1.79 -16.58
CA TYR A 96 -0.94 3.14 -16.04
C TYR A 96 -2.43 3.55 -16.01
N ARG A 97 -3.19 3.25 -17.06
CA ARG A 97 -4.65 3.50 -17.08
C ARG A 97 -5.39 2.70 -16.02
N GLU A 98 -5.01 1.45 -15.82
CA GLU A 98 -5.55 0.62 -14.73
C GLU A 98 -5.31 1.24 -13.35
N LEU A 99 -4.14 1.86 -13.10
CA LEU A 99 -3.91 2.63 -11.87
C LEU A 99 -4.84 3.83 -11.74
N LEU A 100 -5.08 4.55 -12.83
CA LEU A 100 -6.01 5.69 -12.82
C LEU A 100 -7.45 5.26 -12.49
N ASP A 101 -7.87 4.09 -12.98
CA ASP A 101 -9.20 3.52 -12.72
C ASP A 101 -9.39 3.10 -11.26
N LEU A 102 -8.30 2.81 -10.54
CA LEU A 102 -8.30 2.49 -9.11
C LEU A 102 -8.29 3.74 -8.21
N LYS A 103 -8.28 4.94 -8.79
CA LYS A 103 -8.21 6.18 -8.02
C LYS A 103 -9.46 6.37 -7.14
N ILE A 104 -9.22 6.57 -5.85
CA ILE A 104 -10.24 6.95 -4.88
C ILE A 104 -10.00 8.40 -4.48
N ASN A 105 -10.99 9.27 -4.67
CA ASN A 105 -10.88 10.67 -4.27
C ASN A 105 -11.21 10.86 -2.78
N ASP A 106 -12.21 10.13 -2.28
CA ASP A 106 -12.68 10.25 -0.89
C ASP A 106 -12.72 8.88 -0.20
N LEU A 107 -12.11 8.80 0.97
CA LEU A 107 -12.12 7.58 1.79
C LEU A 107 -13.45 7.45 2.53
N LYS A 108 -14.16 6.33 2.33
CA LYS A 108 -15.42 6.01 3.03
C LYS A 108 -15.18 5.61 4.49
N HIS A 109 -14.04 4.99 4.77
CA HIS A 109 -13.67 4.47 6.09
C HIS A 109 -12.30 4.98 6.53
N PRO A 110 -12.10 6.31 6.71
CA PRO A 110 -10.77 6.88 6.97
C PRO A 110 -10.11 6.31 8.22
N MET A 111 -10.87 5.98 9.26
CA MET A 111 -10.33 5.41 10.50
C MET A 111 -9.89 3.93 10.38
N ASN A 112 -10.21 3.28 9.27
CA ASN A 112 -9.69 1.93 8.95
C ASN A 112 -8.31 1.97 8.30
N HIS A 113 -7.74 3.15 8.07
CA HIS A 113 -6.42 3.33 7.51
C HIS A 113 -5.44 3.85 8.55
N PHE A 114 -4.35 3.14 8.74
CA PHE A 114 -3.21 3.60 9.53
C PHE A 114 -2.03 3.86 8.60
N CYS A 115 -1.70 5.12 8.40
CA CYS A 115 -0.67 5.57 7.49
C CYS A 115 0.61 5.90 8.25
N LEU A 116 1.72 5.28 7.88
CA LEU A 116 3.05 5.55 8.39
C LEU A 116 3.85 6.28 7.30
N VAL A 117 4.37 7.45 7.64
CA VAL A 117 5.04 8.37 6.70
C VAL A 117 6.38 8.79 7.25
N GLN A 118 7.43 8.64 6.46
CA GLN A 118 8.75 9.25 6.72
C GLN A 118 8.99 10.42 5.76
N LEU A 119 9.22 11.62 6.31
CA LEU A 119 9.40 12.85 5.50
C LEU A 119 10.71 12.88 4.71
N GLY A 120 11.64 11.97 5.03
CA GLY A 120 12.87 11.75 4.28
C GLY A 120 12.69 10.85 3.04
N ASP A 121 11.47 10.47 2.70
CA ASP A 121 11.17 9.71 1.47
C ASP A 121 11.64 10.48 0.23
N GLU A 122 12.60 9.90 -0.49
CA GLU A 122 13.24 10.50 -1.67
C GLU A 122 12.49 10.21 -2.98
N VAL A 123 11.44 9.40 -2.91
CA VAL A 123 10.66 8.95 -4.09
C VAL A 123 9.32 9.66 -4.19
N LEU A 124 8.60 9.79 -3.06
CA LEU A 124 7.23 10.31 -3.02
C LEU A 124 7.16 11.62 -2.24
N ASP A 125 6.41 12.60 -2.75
CA ASP A 125 6.08 13.81 -1.99
C ASP A 125 5.08 13.48 -0.87
N GLN A 126 5.58 13.34 0.34
CA GLN A 126 4.78 12.96 1.52
C GLN A 126 3.75 14.02 1.93
N LYS A 127 3.84 15.25 1.43
CA LYS A 127 2.78 16.26 1.64
C LYS A 127 1.47 15.83 0.98
N LEU A 128 1.54 15.20 -0.19
CA LEU A 128 0.37 14.64 -0.87
C LEU A 128 -0.25 13.50 -0.05
N THR A 129 0.58 12.61 0.48
CA THR A 129 0.16 11.49 1.35
C THR A 129 -0.52 12.01 2.62
N ILE A 130 0.11 12.93 3.33
CA ILE A 130 -0.41 13.52 4.57
C ILE A 130 -1.76 14.22 4.32
N ASN A 131 -1.86 15.00 3.24
CA ASN A 131 -3.12 15.67 2.91
C ASN A 131 -4.23 14.69 2.55
N TYR A 132 -3.91 13.61 1.83
CA TYR A 132 -4.91 12.60 1.43
C TYR A 132 -5.44 11.83 2.65
N PHE A 133 -4.58 11.44 3.59
CA PHE A 133 -4.94 10.70 4.80
C PHE A 133 -5.21 11.59 6.03
N LYS A 134 -5.45 12.88 5.86
CA LYS A 134 -5.64 13.84 6.98
C LYS A 134 -6.75 13.48 7.97
N ASN A 135 -7.72 12.67 7.56
CA ASN A 135 -8.83 12.18 8.39
C ASN A 135 -8.62 10.73 8.87
N SER A 136 -7.47 10.13 8.60
CA SER A 136 -7.08 8.78 9.00
C SER A 136 -6.13 8.81 10.20
N LEU A 137 -5.81 7.64 10.74
CA LEU A 137 -4.69 7.53 11.67
C LEU A 137 -3.38 7.70 10.89
N ILE A 138 -2.56 8.64 11.30
CA ILE A 138 -1.29 8.90 10.62
C ILE A 138 -0.16 9.08 11.63
N LEU A 139 0.96 8.41 11.39
CA LEU A 139 2.21 8.58 12.11
C LEU A 139 3.22 9.19 11.15
N ILE A 140 3.80 10.32 11.55
CA ILE A 140 4.75 11.08 10.72
C ILE A 140 6.10 11.11 11.43
N GLU A 141 7.14 10.66 10.76
CA GLU A 141 8.53 10.79 11.19
C GLU A 141 9.27 11.83 10.35
N LYS A 142 10.15 12.58 10.99
CA LYS A 142 10.85 13.72 10.37
C LYS A 142 11.87 13.27 9.31
N ASP A 143 12.58 12.18 9.57
CA ASP A 143 13.67 11.66 8.74
C ASP A 143 13.25 10.35 8.06
N GLY A 144 14.18 9.47 7.75
CA GLY A 144 13.93 8.15 7.16
C GLY A 144 14.11 8.14 5.65
N ASN A 145 13.46 7.20 4.96
CA ASN A 145 13.58 7.00 3.51
C ASN A 145 12.34 6.29 2.94
N HIS A 146 12.30 6.08 1.62
CA HIS A 146 11.18 5.42 0.95
C HIS A 146 10.89 4.00 1.45
N GLN A 147 11.91 3.25 1.83
CA GLN A 147 11.76 1.87 2.35
C GLN A 147 11.24 1.81 3.78
N TYR A 148 11.11 2.95 4.44
CA TYR A 148 10.71 3.12 5.83
C TYR A 148 11.73 2.51 6.81
N SER A 149 12.81 3.24 7.07
CA SER A 149 13.86 2.81 8.00
C SER A 149 13.32 2.59 9.40
N GLU A 150 13.85 1.58 10.09
CA GLU A 150 13.51 1.20 11.47
C GLU A 150 12.01 0.83 11.66
N PHE A 151 11.39 0.25 10.64
CA PHE A 151 9.99 -0.17 10.65
C PHE A 151 9.63 -1.06 11.84
N GLU A 152 10.55 -1.87 12.31
CA GLU A 152 10.37 -2.82 13.40
C GLU A 152 9.88 -2.17 14.70
N ARG A 153 10.19 -0.89 14.91
CA ARG A 153 9.74 -0.13 16.09
C ARG A 153 8.22 -0.04 16.20
N TYR A 154 7.51 -0.17 15.09
CA TYR A 154 6.06 0.02 15.01
C TYR A 154 5.26 -1.28 14.96
N LEU A 155 5.92 -2.44 14.98
CA LEU A 155 5.23 -3.74 14.85
C LEU A 155 4.14 -3.96 15.91
N ASN A 156 4.38 -3.57 17.16
CA ASN A 156 3.37 -3.70 18.22
C ASN A 156 2.18 -2.77 17.95
N LEU A 157 2.44 -1.51 17.61
CA LEU A 157 1.39 -0.53 17.30
C LEU A 157 0.54 -0.96 16.08
N ILE A 158 1.20 -1.50 15.05
CA ILE A 158 0.55 -2.04 13.86
C ILE A 158 -0.34 -3.24 14.23
N TYR A 159 0.19 -4.15 15.06
CA TYR A 159 -0.56 -5.31 15.52
C TYR A 159 -1.79 -4.89 16.32
N ASP A 160 -1.64 -3.99 17.27
CA ASP A 160 -2.75 -3.46 18.07
C ASP A 160 -3.81 -2.82 17.17
N PHE A 161 -3.39 -1.98 16.22
CA PHE A 161 -4.34 -1.40 15.26
C PHE A 161 -5.10 -2.46 14.47
N MET A 162 -4.44 -3.53 14.01
CA MET A 162 -5.07 -4.56 13.19
C MET A 162 -6.03 -5.45 13.98
N THR A 163 -5.84 -5.59 15.31
CA THR A 163 -6.57 -6.56 16.14
C THR A 163 -7.70 -5.95 16.98
N ILE A 164 -7.74 -4.63 17.17
CA ILE A 164 -8.86 -3.93 17.82
C ILE A 164 -10.06 -3.85 16.86
#